data_f258c7c6e250b5563aa8985bf3fabd69
#
_entry.id   f258c7c6e250b5563aa8985bf3fabd69
#
_cell.length_a   1.000
_cell.length_b   1.000
_cell.length_c   1.000
_cell.angle_alpha   90.00
_cell.angle_beta   90.00
_cell.angle_gamma   90.00
#
_symmetry.space_group_name_H-M   'P 1'
#
loop_
_entity.id
_entity.type
_entity.pdbx_description
1 polymer ?
#
loop_
_entity_poly.entity_id
_entity_poly.type
_entity_poly.pdbx_seq_one_letter_code
_entity_poly.pdbx_strand_id
1 'polypeptide(L)'
;MAATAERQQVTADLLQGIQETRFPSREQLDRIERLISTREELEQYIAILAQRVEKTRFPARELLDRLERLLRVLQRFDQESRSDG
;
A
#
# COMPACT_ATOMS: atom_id res chain seq x y z
N MET A 1 -2.27 -20.04 11.43
CA MET A 1 -2.11 -19.39 12.68
C MET A 1 -2.99 -18.18 12.78
N ALA A 2 -3.72 -18.10 13.89
CA ALA A 2 -4.77 -17.10 14.07
C ALA A 2 -4.26 -15.67 13.95
N ALA A 3 -3.10 -15.37 14.54
CA ALA A 3 -2.55 -14.00 14.54
C ALA A 3 -2.26 -13.49 13.13
N THR A 4 -1.76 -14.35 12.23
CA THR A 4 -1.47 -13.96 10.86
C THR A 4 -2.75 -13.70 10.08
N ALA A 5 -3.75 -14.57 10.25
CA ALA A 5 -5.03 -14.40 9.58
C ALA A 5 -5.74 -13.12 10.04
N GLU A 6 -5.69 -12.86 11.36
CA GLU A 6 -6.28 -11.64 11.92
C GLU A 6 -5.59 -10.39 11.38
N ARG A 7 -4.27 -10.42 11.29
CA ARG A 7 -3.50 -9.30 10.76
C ARG A 7 -3.84 -9.04 9.30
N GLN A 8 -3.96 -10.09 8.49
CA GLN A 8 -4.33 -9.97 7.09
C GLN A 8 -5.74 -9.41 6.94
N GLN A 9 -6.67 -9.82 7.80
CA GLN A 9 -8.03 -9.31 7.77
C GLN A 9 -8.08 -7.82 8.12
N VAL A 10 -7.33 -7.41 9.14
CA VAL A 10 -7.26 -6.00 9.53
C VAL A 10 -6.65 -5.17 8.39
N THR A 11 -5.59 -5.67 7.77
CA THR A 11 -4.96 -4.98 6.65
C THR A 11 -5.94 -4.83 5.49
N ALA A 12 -6.68 -5.88 5.15
CA ALA A 12 -7.66 -5.84 4.08
C ALA A 12 -8.76 -4.82 4.37
N ASP A 13 -9.25 -4.79 5.60
CA ASP A 13 -10.29 -3.85 6.00
C ASP A 13 -9.80 -2.40 5.92
N LEU A 14 -8.55 -2.15 6.34
CA LEU A 14 -7.96 -0.82 6.26
C LEU A 14 -7.75 -0.38 4.82
N LEU A 15 -7.31 -1.29 3.95
CA LEU A 15 -7.16 -1.00 2.53
C LEU A 15 -8.49 -0.62 1.89
N GLN A 16 -9.55 -1.37 2.22
CA GLN A 16 -10.88 -1.05 1.73
C GLN A 16 -11.33 0.32 2.27
N GLY A 17 -11.05 0.59 3.53
CA GLY A 17 -11.39 1.86 4.15
C GLY A 17 -10.77 3.06 3.46
N ILE A 18 -9.48 2.98 3.11
CA ILE A 18 -8.83 4.10 2.41
C ILE A 18 -9.32 4.23 0.97
N GLN A 19 -9.71 3.12 0.35
CA GLN A 19 -10.26 3.17 -1.00
C GLN A 19 -11.56 3.98 -1.02
N GLU A 20 -12.35 3.88 0.04
CA GLU A 20 -13.61 4.60 0.20
C GLU A 20 -13.42 6.01 0.75
N THR A 21 -12.30 6.28 1.40
CA THR A 21 -12.01 7.58 2.01
C THR A 21 -11.51 8.56 0.95
N ARG A 22 -12.16 9.71 0.87
CA ARG A 22 -11.82 10.71 -0.13
C ARG A 22 -10.43 11.31 0.09
N PHE A 23 -10.09 11.57 1.34
CA PHE A 23 -8.80 12.17 1.72
C PHE A 23 -8.23 11.43 2.92
N PRO A 24 -7.55 10.28 2.69
CA PRO A 24 -6.93 9.57 3.80
C PRO A 24 -5.82 10.39 4.44
N SER A 25 -5.74 10.37 5.76
CA SER A 25 -4.72 11.12 6.49
C SER A 25 -3.36 10.42 6.39
N ARG A 26 -2.30 11.20 6.61
CA ARG A 26 -0.95 10.65 6.67
C ARG A 26 -0.86 9.53 7.70
N GLU A 27 -1.48 9.71 8.85
CA GLU A 27 -1.46 8.70 9.91
C GLU A 27 -2.11 7.39 9.48
N GLN A 28 -3.21 7.47 8.75
CA GLN A 28 -3.88 6.29 8.22
C GLN A 28 -2.98 5.55 7.25
N LEU A 29 -2.35 6.28 6.35
CA LEU A 29 -1.43 5.68 5.37
C LEU A 29 -0.22 5.06 6.05
N ASP A 30 0.37 5.74 7.03
CA ASP A 30 1.51 5.21 7.77
C ASP A 30 1.14 3.93 8.51
N ARG A 31 -0.04 3.89 9.10
CA ARG A 31 -0.52 2.71 9.83
C ARG A 31 -0.66 1.51 8.90
N ILE A 32 -1.25 1.73 7.74
CA ILE A 32 -1.44 0.67 6.75
C ILE A 32 -0.10 0.16 6.25
N GLU A 33 0.84 1.07 5.97
CA GLU A 33 2.16 0.68 5.47
C GLU A 33 2.91 -0.20 6.46
N ARG A 34 2.70 0.01 7.77
CA ARG A 34 3.32 -0.83 8.78
C ARG A 34 2.70 -2.23 8.85
N LEU A 35 1.46 -2.37 8.43
CA LEU A 35 0.74 -3.64 8.48
C LEU A 35 0.92 -4.49 7.23
N ILE A 36 1.31 -3.87 6.12
CA ILE A 36 1.52 -4.60 4.86
C ILE A 36 2.68 -5.57 5.03
N SER A 37 2.42 -6.84 4.77
CA SER A 37 3.44 -7.88 4.92
C SER A 37 3.55 -8.80 3.71
N THR A 38 2.63 -8.71 2.75
CA THR A 38 2.67 -9.54 1.56
C THR A 38 2.77 -8.67 0.30
N ARG A 39 3.29 -9.27 -0.77
CA ARG A 39 3.38 -8.60 -2.06
C ARG A 39 2.00 -8.19 -2.58
N GLU A 40 1.02 -9.06 -2.40
CA GLU A 40 -0.34 -8.80 -2.86
C GLU A 40 -0.95 -7.59 -2.17
N GLU A 41 -0.75 -7.48 -0.87
CA GLU A 41 -1.21 -6.32 -0.11
C GLU A 41 -0.52 -5.05 -0.58
N LEU A 42 0.78 -5.13 -0.84
CA LEU A 42 1.54 -3.99 -1.34
C LEU A 42 1.05 -3.55 -2.71
N GLU A 43 0.81 -4.49 -3.62
CA GLU A 43 0.29 -4.17 -4.95
C GLU A 43 -1.09 -3.50 -4.86
N GLN A 44 -1.95 -4.01 -4.00
CA GLN A 44 -3.28 -3.44 -3.81
C GLN A 44 -3.20 -2.01 -3.28
N TYR A 45 -2.33 -1.78 -2.31
CA TYR A 45 -2.13 -0.45 -1.73
C TYR A 45 -1.60 0.53 -2.77
N ILE A 46 -0.59 0.12 -3.55
CA ILE A 46 -0.03 0.93 -4.62
C ILE A 46 -1.11 1.30 -5.64
N ALA A 47 -1.95 0.33 -6.01
CA ALA A 47 -3.03 0.58 -6.97
C ALA A 47 -4.01 1.63 -6.46
N ILE A 48 -4.35 1.57 -5.17
CA ILE A 48 -5.26 2.55 -4.56
C ILE A 48 -4.64 3.95 -4.60
N LEU A 49 -3.36 4.07 -4.23
CA LEU A 49 -2.68 5.37 -4.26
C LEU A 49 -2.53 5.90 -5.67
N ALA A 50 -2.21 5.02 -6.62
CA ALA A 50 -2.07 5.41 -8.03
C ALA A 50 -3.39 5.97 -8.57
N GLN A 51 -4.52 5.36 -8.22
CA GLN A 51 -5.82 5.88 -8.61
C GLN A 51 -6.07 7.27 -8.05
N ARG A 52 -5.65 7.51 -6.80
CA ARG A 52 -5.79 8.82 -6.19
C ARG A 52 -4.99 9.88 -6.94
N VAL A 53 -3.77 9.54 -7.33
CA VAL A 53 -2.92 10.44 -8.10
C VAL A 53 -3.57 10.77 -9.44
N GLU A 54 -4.10 9.76 -10.15
CA GLU A 54 -4.76 9.96 -11.44
C GLU A 54 -5.99 10.87 -11.35
N LYS A 55 -6.76 10.71 -10.27
CA LYS A 55 -8.01 11.47 -10.11
C LYS A 55 -7.77 12.85 -9.54
N THR A 56 -6.58 13.12 -9.03
CA THR A 56 -6.26 14.40 -8.41
C THR A 56 -5.52 15.28 -9.40
N ARG A 57 -6.08 16.46 -9.67
CA ARG A 57 -5.50 17.38 -10.65
C ARG A 57 -4.11 17.87 -10.23
N PHE A 58 -3.93 18.10 -8.93
CA PHE A 58 -2.66 18.54 -8.37
C PHE A 58 -2.30 17.66 -7.17
N PRO A 59 -1.76 16.47 -7.42
CA PRO A 59 -1.45 15.56 -6.33
C PRO A 59 -0.36 16.13 -5.43
N ALA A 60 -0.49 15.91 -4.13
CA ALA A 60 0.50 16.35 -3.17
C ALA A 60 1.84 15.66 -3.43
N ARG A 61 2.93 16.43 -3.31
CA ARG A 61 4.28 15.90 -3.50
C ARG A 61 4.54 14.70 -2.59
N GLU A 62 4.05 14.78 -1.37
CA GLU A 62 4.20 13.69 -0.41
C GLU A 62 3.59 12.39 -0.91
N LEU A 63 2.42 12.47 -1.54
CA LEU A 63 1.76 11.28 -2.08
C LEU A 63 2.58 10.67 -3.21
N LEU A 64 3.13 11.50 -4.08
CA LEU A 64 3.99 11.04 -5.17
C LEU A 64 5.27 10.41 -4.64
N ASP A 65 5.90 11.04 -3.66
CA ASP A 65 7.12 10.51 -3.04
C ASP A 65 6.85 9.15 -2.37
N ARG A 66 5.71 9.05 -1.70
CA ARG A 66 5.30 7.81 -1.05
C ARG A 66 5.10 6.69 -2.09
N LEU A 67 4.44 7.01 -3.18
CA LEU A 67 4.20 6.04 -4.26
C LEU A 67 5.52 5.56 -4.87
N GLU A 68 6.44 6.47 -5.15
CA GLU A 68 7.76 6.11 -5.67
C GLU A 68 8.51 5.16 -4.73
N ARG A 69 8.48 5.45 -3.44
CA ARG A 69 9.14 4.61 -2.45
C ARG A 69 8.54 3.21 -2.41
N LEU A 70 7.21 3.14 -2.49
CA LEU A 70 6.51 1.85 -2.48
C LEU A 70 6.82 1.03 -3.73
N LEU A 71 6.94 1.67 -4.87
CA LEU A 71 7.32 0.98 -6.11
C LEU A 71 8.71 0.37 -6.00
N ARG A 72 9.64 1.05 -5.33
CA ARG A 72 10.97 0.50 -5.08
C ARG A 72 10.92 -0.72 -4.19
N VAL A 73 10.07 -0.68 -3.16
CA VAL A 73 9.88 -1.84 -2.28
C VAL A 73 9.32 -3.01 -3.06
N LEU A 74 8.35 -2.77 -3.94
CA LEU A 74 7.77 -3.81 -4.78
C LEU A 74 8.84 -4.44 -5.68
N GLN A 75 9.72 -3.64 -6.24
CA GLN A 75 10.82 -4.15 -7.06
C GLN A 75 11.74 -5.08 -6.29
N ARG A 76 11.97 -4.80 -5.00
CA ARG A 76 12.77 -5.67 -4.15
C ARG A 76 12.10 -7.03 -3.96
N PHE A 77 10.80 -7.04 -3.77
CA PHE A 77 10.04 -8.31 -3.70
C PHE A 77 10.24 -9.13 -4.97
N ASP A 78 10.17 -8.49 -6.12
CA ASP A 78 10.36 -9.16 -7.40
C ASP A 78 11.76 -9.72 -7.55
N GLN A 79 12.78 -8.99 -7.14
CA GLN A 79 14.16 -9.42 -7.20
C GLN A 79 14.43 -10.61 -6.28
N GLU A 80 13.88 -10.57 -5.08
CA GLU A 80 14.01 -11.69 -4.13
C GLU A 80 13.36 -12.95 -4.67
N SER A 81 12.20 -12.83 -5.30
CA SER A 81 11.52 -13.96 -5.92
C SER A 81 12.36 -14.57 -7.06
N ARG A 82 13.06 -13.73 -7.81
CA ARG A 82 13.90 -14.20 -8.91
C ARG A 82 15.18 -14.88 -8.41
N SER A 83 15.74 -14.38 -7.32
CA SER A 83 16.98 -14.99 -6.82
C SER A 83 16.76 -16.35 -6.19
N ASP A 84 15.55 -16.68 -5.80
CA ASP A 84 15.20 -17.97 -5.26
C ASP A 84 14.91 -19.01 -6.34
N GLY A 85 14.75 -18.54 -7.56
CA GLY A 85 14.51 -19.41 -8.70
C GLY A 85 15.81 -19.85 -9.32
#